data_cb90f7f23718c03b166178ad9873ebcc
#
_entry.id   cb90f7f23718c03b166178ad9873ebcc
#
_cell.length_a   1.000
_cell.length_b   1.000
_cell.length_c   1.000
_cell.angle_alpha   90.00
_cell.angle_beta   90.00
_cell.angle_gamma   90.00
#
_symmetry.space_group_name_H-M   'P 1'
#
loop_
_entity.id
_entity.type
_entity.pdbx_description
1 polymer ?
#
loop_
_entity_poly.entity_id
_entity_poly.type
_entity_poly.pdbx_seq_one_letter_code
_entity_poly.pdbx_strand_id
1 'polypeptide(L)'
;MIETEKTNYGNWIPRTFMTLCYSAVALLLAIELGLFFASVGTVVLWLGGVVLLLALLFTLYMQVCRWLFSFTGRGLMGKFHEYLLAHLDWDGHGQMLDIGCGAAALTVRCAHTYPQAQITGIDYWGIGWNYAKEQCERNAAIEGVGEQTVFRKGDAAKLDFAD
;
A
#
# COMPACT_ATOMS: atom_id res chain seq x y z
N MET A 1 25.21 8.36 -15.42
CA MET A 1 24.63 7.15 -14.84
C MET A 1 23.13 7.27 -15.02
N ILE A 2 22.51 6.40 -15.82
CA ILE A 2 21.05 6.34 -15.95
C ILE A 2 20.58 5.69 -14.64
N GLU A 3 19.94 6.48 -13.78
CA GLU A 3 19.28 5.97 -12.59
C GLU A 3 18.18 5.00 -13.07
N THR A 4 18.36 3.71 -12.82
CA THR A 4 17.36 2.71 -13.20
C THR A 4 16.12 3.01 -12.38
N GLU A 5 15.09 3.50 -13.02
CA GLU A 5 13.80 3.79 -12.40
C GLU A 5 13.29 2.50 -11.74
N LYS A 6 12.90 2.59 -10.47
CA LYS A 6 12.44 1.42 -9.69
C LYS A 6 10.94 1.42 -9.59
N THR A 7 10.35 0.23 -9.68
CA THR A 7 8.93 0.03 -9.42
C THR A 7 8.53 0.46 -8.01
N ASN A 8 7.35 1.04 -7.89
CA ASN A 8 6.77 1.47 -6.62
C ASN A 8 5.37 0.89 -6.48
N TYR A 9 5.27 -0.24 -5.81
CA TYR A 9 3.99 -0.91 -5.56
C TYR A 9 3.27 -0.39 -4.30
N GLY A 10 3.82 0.65 -3.66
CA GLY A 10 3.22 1.25 -2.48
C GLY A 10 3.22 0.35 -1.24
N ASN A 11 2.21 0.51 -0.42
CA ASN A 11 1.96 -0.29 0.78
C ASN A 11 0.52 -0.11 1.23
N TRP A 12 -0.10 -1.11 1.84
CA TRP A 12 -1.45 -1.03 2.38
C TRP A 12 -1.61 0.02 3.49
N ILE A 13 -0.53 0.32 4.19
CA ILE A 13 -0.50 1.44 5.14
C ILE A 13 0.14 2.64 4.44
N PRO A 14 -0.64 3.67 4.07
CA PRO A 14 -0.15 4.83 3.34
C PRO A 14 0.92 5.60 4.12
N ARG A 15 1.87 6.21 3.40
CA ARG A 15 2.87 7.10 4.03
C ARG A 15 2.22 8.28 4.75
N THR A 16 1.15 8.83 4.17
CA THR A 16 0.39 9.94 4.77
C THR A 16 -0.17 9.57 6.13
N PHE A 17 -0.72 8.35 6.28
CA PHE A 17 -1.20 7.86 7.57
C PHE A 17 -0.08 7.76 8.60
N MET A 18 1.09 7.21 8.22
CA MET A 18 2.25 7.15 9.11
C MET A 18 2.76 8.53 9.51
N THR A 19 2.77 9.48 8.57
CA THR A 19 3.14 10.88 8.87
C THR A 19 2.19 11.48 9.90
N LEU A 20 0.88 11.23 9.79
CA LEU A 20 -0.09 11.67 10.80
C LEU A 20 0.18 11.05 12.18
N CYS A 21 0.47 9.75 12.24
CA CYS A 21 0.83 9.08 13.49
C CYS A 21 2.08 9.71 14.15
N TYR A 22 3.15 9.93 13.36
CA TYR A 22 4.36 10.56 13.87
C TYR A 22 4.11 12.00 14.31
N SER A 23 3.32 12.78 13.57
CA SER A 23 2.97 14.15 13.93
C SER A 23 2.13 14.20 15.21
N ALA A 24 1.21 13.27 15.40
CA ALA A 24 0.40 13.16 16.62
C ALA A 24 1.29 12.84 17.83
N VAL A 25 2.23 11.90 17.71
CA VAL A 25 3.17 11.57 18.78
C VAL A 25 4.06 12.77 19.11
N ALA A 26 4.58 13.48 18.10
CA ALA A 26 5.40 14.67 18.33
C ALA A 26 4.62 15.80 19.04
N LEU A 27 3.35 15.99 18.66
CA LEU A 27 2.48 16.97 19.29
C LEU A 27 2.17 16.60 20.74
N LEU A 28 1.82 15.34 21.02
CA LEU A 28 1.57 14.86 22.38
C LEU A 28 2.81 15.02 23.26
N LEU A 29 3.99 14.70 22.74
CA LEU A 29 5.25 14.90 23.45
C LEU A 29 5.50 16.39 23.77
N ALA A 30 5.26 17.28 22.82
CA ALA A 30 5.41 18.71 23.02
C ALA A 30 4.44 19.24 24.08
N ILE A 31 3.19 18.77 24.07
CA ILE A 31 2.18 19.11 25.10
C ILE A 31 2.66 18.61 26.47
N GLU A 32 3.09 17.36 26.57
CA GLU A 32 3.53 16.76 27.84
C GLU A 32 4.73 17.53 28.45
N LEU A 33 5.70 17.88 27.60
CA LEU A 33 6.84 18.71 28.01
C LEU A 33 6.38 20.09 28.45
N GLY A 34 5.45 20.73 27.76
CA GLY A 34 4.86 22.02 28.16
C GLY A 34 4.17 21.96 29.51
N LEU A 35 3.36 20.91 29.76
CA LEU A 35 2.69 20.69 31.04
C LEU A 35 3.69 20.44 32.18
N PHE A 36 4.76 19.70 31.91
CA PHE A 36 5.84 19.46 32.85
C PHE A 36 6.53 20.79 33.28
N PHE A 37 6.92 21.61 32.31
CA PHE A 37 7.55 22.93 32.62
C PHE A 37 6.59 23.93 33.25
N ALA A 38 5.29 23.82 32.97
CA ALA A 38 4.25 24.59 33.63
C ALA A 38 3.94 24.14 35.08
N SER A 39 4.64 23.10 35.56
CA SER A 39 4.47 22.53 36.90
C SER A 39 3.02 22.08 37.19
N VAL A 40 2.36 21.53 36.19
CA VAL A 40 1.00 20.99 36.30
C VAL A 40 1.01 19.78 37.23
N GLY A 41 -0.10 19.54 37.93
CA GLY A 41 -0.20 18.49 38.95
C GLY A 41 0.13 17.09 38.41
N THR A 42 0.79 16.28 39.23
CA THR A 42 1.35 14.97 38.91
C THR A 42 0.35 14.04 38.24
N VAL A 43 -0.92 14.03 38.64
CA VAL A 43 -1.96 13.19 38.05
C VAL A 43 -2.19 13.49 36.57
N VAL A 44 -2.17 14.76 36.18
CA VAL A 44 -2.33 15.18 34.78
C VAL A 44 -1.15 14.70 33.95
N LEU A 45 0.08 14.82 34.47
CA LEU A 45 1.29 14.32 33.79
C LEU A 45 1.26 12.81 33.65
N TRP A 46 0.79 12.06 34.64
CA TRP A 46 0.65 10.61 34.52
C TRP A 46 -0.38 10.22 33.44
N LEU A 47 -1.52 10.91 33.39
CA LEU A 47 -2.55 10.65 32.37
C LEU A 47 -2.04 10.98 30.96
N GLY A 48 -1.37 12.12 30.80
CA GLY A 48 -0.74 12.52 29.53
C GLY A 48 0.34 11.52 29.07
N GLY A 49 1.20 11.10 29.99
CA GLY A 49 2.22 10.09 29.74
C GLY A 49 1.65 8.75 29.31
N VAL A 50 0.52 8.31 29.89
CA VAL A 50 -0.19 7.08 29.44
C VAL A 50 -0.70 7.26 28.01
N VAL A 51 -1.32 8.39 27.68
CA VAL A 51 -1.81 8.67 26.31
C VAL A 51 -0.65 8.68 25.31
N LEU A 52 0.45 9.35 25.65
CA LEU A 52 1.67 9.37 24.80
C LEU A 52 2.23 7.96 24.61
N LEU A 53 2.31 7.15 25.65
CA LEU A 53 2.78 5.76 25.55
C LEU A 53 1.89 4.93 24.62
N LEU A 54 0.56 5.05 24.76
CA LEU A 54 -0.37 4.33 23.88
C LEU A 54 -0.24 4.77 22.41
N ALA A 55 -0.07 6.07 22.15
CA ALA A 55 0.18 6.60 20.81
C ALA A 55 1.50 6.10 20.22
N LEU A 56 2.56 6.01 21.03
CA LEU A 56 3.85 5.45 20.63
C LEU A 56 3.73 3.95 20.27
N LEU A 57 3.08 3.17 21.14
CA LEU A 57 2.86 1.72 20.90
C LEU A 57 2.03 1.48 19.65
N PHE A 58 0.97 2.27 19.44
CA PHE A 58 0.16 2.19 18.23
C PHE A 58 0.96 2.54 16.97
N THR A 59 1.75 3.62 17.02
CA THR A 59 2.61 4.03 15.89
C THR A 59 3.64 2.96 15.56
N LEU A 60 4.27 2.38 16.58
CA LEU A 60 5.22 1.28 16.41
C LEU A 60 4.54 0.04 15.80
N TYR A 61 3.35 -0.32 16.30
CA TYR A 61 2.56 -1.43 15.75
C TYR A 61 2.27 -1.20 14.27
N MET A 62 1.79 -0.02 13.89
CA MET A 62 1.51 0.32 12.49
C MET A 62 2.77 0.32 11.63
N GLN A 63 3.92 0.73 12.18
CA GLN A 63 5.20 0.65 11.47
C GLN A 63 5.65 -0.80 11.24
N VAL A 64 5.45 -1.68 12.22
CA VAL A 64 5.72 -3.12 12.07
C VAL A 64 4.78 -3.73 11.02
N CYS A 65 3.49 -3.42 11.08
CA CYS A 65 2.53 -3.85 10.07
C CYS A 65 2.94 -3.37 8.67
N ARG A 66 3.33 -2.10 8.53
CA ARG A 66 3.81 -1.55 7.26
C ARG A 66 5.05 -2.30 6.72
N TRP A 67 5.96 -2.70 7.57
CA TRP A 67 7.12 -3.51 7.19
C TRP A 67 6.71 -4.93 6.79
N LEU A 68 5.81 -5.57 7.53
CA LEU A 68 5.31 -6.90 7.22
C LEU A 68 4.51 -6.94 5.90
N PHE A 69 3.67 -5.93 5.63
CA PHE A 69 2.85 -5.83 4.42
C PHE A 69 3.57 -5.18 3.23
N SER A 70 4.90 -5.08 3.29
CA SER A 70 5.67 -4.60 2.14
C SER A 70 5.72 -5.65 1.02
N PHE A 71 5.95 -5.17 -0.22
CA PHE A 71 6.22 -6.03 -1.40
C PHE A 71 7.69 -6.45 -1.47
N THR A 72 8.56 -5.86 -0.64
CA THR A 72 10.01 -6.10 -0.59
C THR A 72 10.41 -6.71 0.74
N GLY A 73 11.55 -7.38 0.78
CA GLY A 73 12.08 -8.01 1.98
C GLY A 73 11.28 -9.26 2.42
N ARG A 74 10.83 -9.29 3.68
CA ARG A 74 9.98 -10.37 4.21
C ARG A 74 8.50 -10.22 3.83
N GLY A 75 8.18 -9.31 2.90
CA GLY A 75 6.86 -8.86 2.56
C GLY A 75 5.82 -9.95 2.37
N LEU A 76 4.85 -9.99 3.26
CA LEU A 76 3.71 -10.91 3.17
C LEU A 76 2.95 -10.76 1.86
N MET A 77 2.85 -9.51 1.34
CA MET A 77 2.12 -9.25 0.10
C MET A 77 2.73 -9.99 -1.10
N GLY A 78 4.06 -10.04 -1.21
CA GLY A 78 4.71 -10.84 -2.23
C GLY A 78 4.35 -12.31 -2.13
N LYS A 79 4.37 -12.87 -0.93
CA LYS A 79 4.01 -14.28 -0.68
C LYS A 79 2.54 -14.59 -0.95
N PHE A 80 1.62 -13.65 -0.62
CA PHE A 80 0.22 -13.80 -0.99
C PHE A 80 0.02 -13.85 -2.49
N HIS A 81 0.69 -13.00 -3.25
CA HIS A 81 0.61 -13.04 -4.71
C HIS A 81 1.21 -14.33 -5.28
N GLU A 82 2.34 -14.79 -4.75
CA GLU A 82 2.94 -16.08 -5.15
C GLU A 82 1.98 -17.25 -4.88
N TYR A 83 1.34 -17.25 -3.70
CA TYR A 83 0.35 -18.26 -3.35
C TYR A 83 -0.87 -18.23 -4.28
N LEU A 84 -1.41 -17.04 -4.56
CA LEU A 84 -2.52 -16.87 -5.50
C LEU A 84 -2.16 -17.42 -6.87
N LEU A 85 -1.02 -17.04 -7.43
CA LEU A 85 -0.57 -17.51 -8.75
C LEU A 85 -0.34 -19.03 -8.79
N ALA A 86 0.20 -19.60 -7.72
CA ALA A 86 0.42 -21.05 -7.63
C ALA A 86 -0.89 -21.88 -7.55
N HIS A 87 -2.02 -21.24 -7.19
CA HIS A 87 -3.31 -21.91 -7.05
C HIS A 87 -4.36 -21.40 -8.04
N LEU A 88 -3.97 -20.56 -8.98
CA LEU A 88 -4.84 -20.10 -10.03
C LEU A 88 -4.95 -21.19 -11.10
N ASP A 89 -6.14 -21.83 -11.18
CA ASP A 89 -6.46 -22.84 -12.19
C ASP A 89 -6.86 -22.16 -13.51
N TRP A 90 -5.85 -21.70 -14.24
CA TRP A 90 -6.02 -21.01 -15.51
C TRP A 90 -4.84 -21.29 -16.44
N ASP A 91 -5.13 -21.51 -17.71
CA ASP A 91 -4.14 -21.85 -18.73
C ASP A 91 -3.29 -20.65 -19.21
N GLY A 92 -3.63 -19.44 -18.79
CA GLY A 92 -2.89 -18.23 -19.11
C GLY A 92 -3.21 -17.63 -20.49
N HIS A 93 -4.27 -18.09 -21.15
CA HIS A 93 -4.70 -17.57 -22.45
C HIS A 93 -5.94 -16.70 -22.33
N GLY A 94 -6.02 -15.64 -23.14
CA GLY A 94 -7.17 -14.73 -23.22
C GLY A 94 -7.07 -13.54 -22.28
N GLN A 95 -8.17 -13.19 -21.64
CA GLN A 95 -8.30 -11.96 -20.86
C GLN A 95 -8.41 -12.23 -19.36
N MET A 96 -7.73 -11.44 -18.55
CA MET A 96 -7.81 -11.47 -17.10
C MET A 96 -8.20 -10.08 -16.57
N LEU A 97 -9.02 -10.05 -15.54
CA LEU A 97 -9.40 -8.83 -14.84
C LEU A 97 -8.85 -8.85 -13.40
N ASP A 98 -8.04 -7.85 -13.05
CA ASP A 98 -7.56 -7.59 -11.69
C ASP A 98 -8.39 -6.47 -11.07
N ILE A 99 -9.30 -6.82 -10.15
CA ILE A 99 -10.22 -5.88 -9.50
C ILE A 99 -9.58 -5.36 -8.21
N GLY A 100 -9.39 -4.06 -8.12
CA GLY A 100 -8.66 -3.43 -7.02
C GLY A 100 -7.15 -3.54 -7.20
N CYS A 101 -6.65 -3.34 -8.42
CA CYS A 101 -5.25 -3.55 -8.78
C CYS A 101 -4.25 -2.66 -8.03
N GLY A 102 -4.71 -1.62 -7.32
CA GLY A 102 -3.89 -0.70 -6.53
C GLY A 102 -2.79 -0.03 -7.34
N ALA A 103 -1.54 -0.43 -7.11
CA ALA A 103 -0.36 -0.01 -7.88
C ALA A 103 0.12 -1.09 -8.87
N ALA A 104 -0.75 -2.01 -9.28
CA ALA A 104 -0.52 -3.08 -10.25
C ALA A 104 0.45 -4.19 -9.82
N ALA A 105 0.67 -4.40 -8.52
CA ALA A 105 1.64 -5.41 -8.08
C ALA A 105 1.24 -6.84 -8.46
N LEU A 106 -0.04 -7.21 -8.37
CA LEU A 106 -0.55 -8.51 -8.79
C LEU A 106 -0.66 -8.57 -10.32
N THR A 107 -1.21 -7.52 -10.95
CA THR A 107 -1.33 -7.40 -12.42
C THR A 107 0.00 -7.69 -13.12
N VAL A 108 1.08 -7.04 -12.68
CA VAL A 108 2.44 -7.23 -13.24
C VAL A 108 2.94 -8.65 -13.04
N ARG A 109 2.74 -9.24 -11.86
CA ARG A 109 3.12 -10.63 -11.59
C ARG A 109 2.34 -11.62 -12.45
N CYS A 110 1.03 -11.40 -12.65
CA CYS A 110 0.22 -12.18 -13.57
C CYS A 110 0.75 -12.06 -15.00
N ALA A 111 1.09 -10.85 -15.44
CA ALA A 111 1.63 -10.62 -16.78
C ALA A 111 2.96 -11.36 -17.02
N HIS A 112 3.85 -11.42 -16.05
CA HIS A 112 5.06 -12.21 -16.12
C HIS A 112 4.80 -13.73 -16.13
N THR A 113 3.82 -14.17 -15.33
CA THR A 113 3.49 -15.61 -15.23
C THR A 113 2.77 -16.11 -16.48
N TYR A 114 1.93 -15.26 -17.08
CA TYR A 114 1.09 -15.58 -18.23
C TYR A 114 1.37 -14.64 -19.42
N PRO A 115 2.45 -14.85 -20.16
CA PRO A 115 2.91 -13.90 -21.18
C PRO A 115 1.98 -13.78 -22.40
N GLN A 116 0.99 -14.66 -22.54
CA GLN A 116 -0.03 -14.63 -23.62
C GLN A 116 -1.35 -14.01 -23.16
N ALA A 117 -1.47 -13.63 -21.88
CA ALA A 117 -2.65 -13.00 -21.33
C ALA A 117 -2.71 -11.52 -21.67
N GLN A 118 -3.92 -11.00 -21.86
CA GLN A 118 -4.20 -9.58 -21.83
C GLN A 118 -4.86 -9.25 -20.49
N ILE A 119 -4.24 -8.40 -19.68
CA ILE A 119 -4.66 -8.17 -18.31
C ILE A 119 -5.18 -6.74 -18.16
N THR A 120 -6.42 -6.61 -17.70
CA THR A 120 -6.99 -5.32 -17.34
C THR A 120 -6.99 -5.16 -15.83
N GLY A 121 -6.28 -4.16 -15.32
CA GLY A 121 -6.34 -3.74 -13.92
C GLY A 121 -7.35 -2.61 -13.75
N ILE A 122 -8.28 -2.76 -12.81
CA ILE A 122 -9.19 -1.68 -12.44
C ILE A 122 -9.06 -1.34 -10.96
N ASP A 123 -9.16 -0.06 -10.66
CA ASP A 123 -9.22 0.43 -9.28
C ASP A 123 -10.01 1.74 -9.23
N TYR A 124 -10.51 2.08 -8.06
CA TYR A 124 -11.21 3.34 -7.86
C TYR A 124 -10.22 4.52 -7.71
N TRP A 125 -9.01 4.26 -7.22
CA TRP A 125 -7.97 5.25 -6.87
C TRP A 125 -8.54 6.45 -6.13
N GLY A 126 -9.27 6.14 -5.05
CA GLY A 126 -9.95 7.14 -4.23
C GLY A 126 -9.00 7.98 -3.37
N ILE A 127 -9.55 9.03 -2.78
CA ILE A 127 -8.84 9.90 -1.82
C ILE A 127 -8.34 9.06 -0.64
N GLY A 128 -7.07 9.20 -0.28
CA GLY A 128 -6.43 8.48 0.84
C GLY A 128 -5.51 7.34 0.43
N TRP A 129 -5.56 6.89 -0.83
CA TRP A 129 -4.59 5.96 -1.39
C TRP A 129 -3.51 6.72 -2.17
N ASN A 130 -2.25 6.32 -1.96
CA ASN A 130 -1.11 6.94 -2.66
C ASN A 130 -0.86 6.23 -4.01
N TYR A 131 -1.92 5.75 -4.67
CA TYR A 131 -1.86 5.05 -5.95
C TYR A 131 -2.64 5.81 -7.00
N ALA A 132 -2.23 5.67 -8.24
CA ALA A 132 -2.89 6.25 -9.40
C ALA A 132 -2.66 5.36 -10.63
N LYS A 133 -3.50 5.53 -11.64
CA LYS A 133 -3.38 4.84 -12.92
C LYS A 133 -1.97 4.99 -13.52
N GLU A 134 -1.42 6.20 -13.48
CA GLU A 134 -0.09 6.53 -14.01
C GLU A 134 1.02 5.75 -13.31
N GLN A 135 0.84 5.42 -12.03
CA GLN A 135 1.78 4.58 -11.30
C GLN A 135 1.71 3.12 -11.75
N CYS A 136 0.51 2.60 -12.05
CA CYS A 136 0.34 1.26 -12.61
C CYS A 136 1.00 1.14 -13.97
N GLU A 137 0.75 2.10 -14.86
CA GLU A 137 1.35 2.17 -16.20
C GLU A 137 2.88 2.25 -16.13
N ARG A 138 3.40 3.08 -15.22
CA ARG A 138 4.84 3.19 -14.99
C ARG A 138 5.44 1.88 -14.49
N ASN A 139 4.83 1.23 -13.49
CA ASN A 139 5.30 -0.05 -12.97
C ASN A 139 5.31 -1.11 -14.06
N ALA A 140 4.25 -1.21 -14.85
CA ALA A 140 4.15 -2.15 -15.96
C ALA A 140 5.20 -1.88 -17.06
N ALA A 141 5.49 -0.61 -17.35
CA ALA A 141 6.52 -0.24 -18.32
C ALA A 141 7.93 -0.60 -17.82
N ILE A 142 8.25 -0.33 -16.55
CA ILE A 142 9.54 -0.67 -15.93
C ILE A 142 9.76 -2.19 -15.94
N GLU A 143 8.71 -2.96 -15.69
CA GLU A 143 8.74 -4.43 -15.67
C GLU A 143 8.64 -5.05 -17.07
N GLY A 144 8.48 -4.24 -18.13
CA GLY A 144 8.45 -4.71 -19.52
C GLY A 144 7.15 -5.42 -19.93
N VAL A 145 6.05 -5.20 -19.19
CA VAL A 145 4.74 -5.84 -19.44
C VAL A 145 3.66 -4.84 -19.86
N GLY A 146 4.04 -3.63 -20.25
CA GLY A 146 3.11 -2.57 -20.62
C GLY A 146 2.21 -2.89 -21.82
N GLU A 147 2.68 -3.69 -22.79
CA GLU A 147 1.91 -4.03 -23.98
C GLU A 147 0.76 -5.03 -23.71
N GLN A 148 0.87 -5.81 -22.64
CA GLN A 148 -0.14 -6.80 -22.26
C GLN A 148 -1.02 -6.35 -21.09
N THR A 149 -0.83 -5.13 -20.58
CA THR A 149 -1.57 -4.61 -19.43
C THR A 149 -2.29 -3.31 -19.77
N VAL A 150 -3.53 -3.19 -19.32
CA VAL A 150 -4.34 -1.97 -19.45
C VAL A 150 -4.87 -1.60 -18.07
N PHE A 151 -4.81 -0.31 -17.73
CA PHE A 151 -5.32 0.19 -16.46
C PHE A 151 -6.42 1.21 -16.68
N ARG A 152 -7.55 1.04 -15.99
CA ARG A 152 -8.66 1.99 -16.04
C ARG A 152 -9.34 2.15 -14.69
N LYS A 153 -9.90 3.33 -14.45
CA LYS A 153 -10.73 3.57 -13.29
C LYS A 153 -11.99 2.71 -13.37
N GLY A 154 -12.30 2.01 -12.27
CA GLY A 154 -13.47 1.15 -12.19
C GLY A 154 -13.97 1.02 -10.76
N ASP A 155 -15.26 0.66 -10.65
CA ASP A 155 -15.90 0.35 -9.38
C ASP A 155 -16.17 -1.16 -9.32
N ALA A 156 -15.61 -1.83 -8.32
CA ALA A 156 -15.78 -3.27 -8.11
C ALA A 156 -17.26 -3.68 -7.89
N ALA A 157 -18.09 -2.77 -7.40
CA ALA A 157 -19.52 -3.00 -7.22
C ALA A 157 -20.34 -2.81 -8.51
N LYS A 158 -19.73 -2.26 -9.56
CA LYS A 158 -20.40 -1.94 -10.83
C LYS A 158 -19.45 -2.17 -11.99
N LEU A 159 -19.26 -3.43 -12.32
CA LEU A 159 -18.40 -3.83 -13.44
C LEU A 159 -19.12 -3.62 -14.78
N ASP A 160 -18.41 -3.04 -15.75
CA ASP A 160 -18.87 -2.76 -17.11
C ASP A 160 -18.17 -3.65 -18.15
N PHE A 161 -17.94 -4.91 -17.78
CA PHE A 161 -17.36 -5.92 -18.65
C PHE A 161 -18.47 -6.83 -19.21
N ALA A 162 -18.27 -7.31 -20.43
CA ALA A 162 -19.10 -8.39 -20.99
C ALA A 162 -18.76 -9.72 -20.29
N ASP A 163 -19.79 -10.56 -20.16
CA ASP A 163 -19.65 -11.92 -19.62
C ASP A 163 -18.84 -12.82 -20.58
#